data_59eb7d3612b9c27e6859e81412603a0e
#
_entry.id   59eb7d3612b9c27e6859e81412603a0e
#
_cell.length_a   1.000
_cell.length_b   1.000
_cell.length_c   1.000
_cell.angle_alpha   90.00
_cell.angle_beta   90.00
_cell.angle_gamma   90.00
#
_symmetry.space_group_name_H-M   'P 1'
#
loop_
_entity.id
_entity.type
_entity.pdbx_description
1 polymer ?
#
loop_
_entity_poly.entity_id
_entity_poly.type
_entity_poly.pdbx_seq_one_letter_code
_entity_poly.pdbx_strand_id
1 'polypeptide(L)'
;MSQAPHVLVVDDEAAQREMLVYNIEAEGYRTSRAENGEEALMAVAEDPPDVIVLDWMMPRLSGIEVCRQLKIRQETREIPVIMLSARSEEVDKVRGLETGADDYVVKPYSVTELMARLRAQLRRVRPATVGQMLTYEDIVLDAETHRVTRNGASLKLGPTEFRLLSTFMEKPGRVWSRDQLLDRVWGRDVYVDTRTVDVHVGRLRKALTGQGGEDPVRTVRGAGYALG
;
A
#
# COMPACT_ATOMS: atom_id res chain seq x y z
N MET A 1 10.76 7.26 -9.68
CA MET A 1 9.34 7.06 -10.05
C MET A 1 8.70 6.26 -8.94
N SER A 2 7.61 6.73 -8.33
CA SER A 2 6.86 5.90 -7.38
C SER A 2 6.32 4.72 -8.18
N GLN A 3 6.64 3.50 -7.78
CA GLN A 3 6.15 2.30 -8.43
C GLN A 3 4.62 2.26 -8.21
N ALA A 4 3.85 2.07 -9.29
CA ALA A 4 2.39 1.94 -9.21
C ALA A 4 2.02 0.86 -8.17
N PRO A 5 0.93 1.05 -7.40
CA PRO A 5 0.48 0.04 -6.45
C PRO A 5 0.29 -1.31 -7.14
N HIS A 6 0.74 -2.37 -6.47
CA HIS A 6 0.73 -3.72 -6.99
C HIS A 6 -0.47 -4.52 -6.47
N VAL A 7 -1.27 -5.05 -7.39
CA VAL A 7 -2.45 -5.86 -7.08
C VAL A 7 -2.24 -7.28 -7.60
N LEU A 8 -2.32 -8.26 -6.71
CA LEU A 8 -2.37 -9.67 -7.10
C LEU A 8 -3.83 -10.08 -7.31
N VAL A 9 -4.16 -10.58 -8.49
CA VAL A 9 -5.48 -11.13 -8.83
C VAL A 9 -5.41 -12.65 -8.86
N VAL A 10 -6.22 -13.29 -8.03
CA VAL A 10 -6.26 -14.75 -7.88
C VAL A 10 -7.68 -15.27 -8.15
N ASP A 11 -7.86 -15.94 -9.25
CA ASP A 11 -9.14 -16.53 -9.69
C ASP A 11 -8.82 -17.68 -10.65
N ASP A 12 -9.43 -18.85 -10.49
CA ASP A 12 -9.19 -20.01 -11.36
C ASP A 12 -9.89 -19.88 -12.72
N GLU A 13 -10.92 -19.01 -12.82
CA GLU A 13 -11.59 -18.70 -14.06
C GLU A 13 -10.82 -17.64 -14.87
N ALA A 14 -10.15 -18.06 -15.94
CA ALA A 14 -9.31 -17.18 -16.76
C ALA A 14 -10.03 -15.94 -17.26
N ALA A 15 -11.31 -16.07 -17.69
CA ALA A 15 -12.09 -14.94 -18.21
C ALA A 15 -12.34 -13.87 -17.12
N GLN A 16 -12.67 -14.28 -15.89
CA GLN A 16 -12.86 -13.35 -14.77
C GLN A 16 -11.56 -12.71 -14.36
N ARG A 17 -10.48 -13.49 -14.26
CA ARG A 17 -9.14 -13.00 -13.93
C ARG A 17 -8.67 -11.93 -14.89
N GLU A 18 -8.77 -12.18 -16.22
CA GLU A 18 -8.33 -11.21 -17.23
C GLU A 18 -9.21 -9.95 -17.25
N MET A 19 -10.53 -10.08 -17.05
CA MET A 19 -11.43 -8.93 -16.91
C MET A 19 -11.03 -8.06 -15.71
N LEU A 20 -10.71 -8.65 -14.57
CA LEU A 20 -10.28 -7.92 -13.38
C LEU A 20 -8.95 -7.21 -13.62
N VAL A 21 -7.97 -7.93 -14.17
CA VAL A 21 -6.66 -7.38 -14.52
C VAL A 21 -6.80 -6.18 -15.45
N TYR A 22 -7.57 -6.31 -16.54
CA TYR A 22 -7.80 -5.22 -17.47
C TYR A 22 -8.33 -3.95 -16.79
N ASN A 23 -9.34 -4.10 -15.92
CA ASN A 23 -9.94 -2.95 -15.23
C ASN A 23 -8.99 -2.33 -14.19
N ILE A 24 -8.21 -3.16 -13.49
CA ILE A 24 -7.24 -2.71 -12.49
C ILE A 24 -6.08 -1.96 -13.16
N GLU A 25 -5.57 -2.48 -14.27
CA GLU A 25 -4.51 -1.83 -15.06
C GLU A 25 -4.98 -0.53 -15.71
N ALA A 26 -6.26 -0.46 -16.14
CA ALA A 26 -6.86 0.76 -16.69
C ALA A 26 -6.91 1.91 -15.66
N GLU A 27 -6.93 1.60 -14.35
CA GLU A 27 -6.81 2.59 -13.27
C GLU A 27 -5.35 2.93 -12.91
N GLY A 28 -4.38 2.40 -13.65
CA GLY A 28 -2.96 2.71 -13.48
C GLY A 28 -2.24 1.88 -12.42
N TYR A 29 -2.82 0.77 -11.96
CA TYR A 29 -2.19 -0.16 -11.03
C TYR A 29 -1.37 -1.22 -11.77
N ARG A 30 -0.30 -1.70 -11.14
CA ARG A 30 0.45 -2.87 -11.60
C ARG A 30 -0.26 -4.13 -11.14
N THR A 31 -0.34 -5.16 -11.97
CA THR A 31 -0.98 -6.42 -11.63
C THR A 31 -0.03 -7.61 -11.72
N SER A 32 -0.28 -8.63 -10.91
CA SER A 32 0.17 -10.00 -11.10
C SER A 32 -1.03 -10.94 -11.03
N ARG A 33 -0.87 -12.16 -11.56
CA ARG A 33 -1.92 -13.14 -11.73
C ARG A 33 -1.55 -14.45 -11.06
N ALA A 34 -2.54 -15.14 -10.51
CA ALA A 34 -2.42 -16.52 -10.08
C ALA A 34 -3.72 -17.29 -10.40
N GLU A 35 -3.59 -18.55 -10.80
CA GLU A 35 -4.72 -19.40 -11.20
C GLU A 35 -5.23 -20.28 -10.07
N ASN A 36 -4.48 -20.35 -8.98
CA ASN A 36 -4.79 -21.19 -7.83
C ASN A 36 -4.07 -20.66 -6.58
N GLY A 37 -4.43 -21.24 -5.43
CA GLY A 37 -3.88 -20.81 -4.15
C GLY A 37 -2.38 -21.05 -3.97
N GLU A 38 -1.81 -22.09 -4.58
CA GLU A 38 -0.37 -22.38 -4.48
C GLU A 38 0.44 -21.32 -5.24
N GLU A 39 0.03 -20.99 -6.45
CA GLU A 39 0.63 -19.90 -7.24
C GLU A 39 0.49 -18.56 -6.54
N ALA A 40 -0.66 -18.28 -5.91
CA ALA A 40 -0.87 -17.07 -5.15
C ALA A 40 0.15 -16.92 -4.02
N LEU A 41 0.39 -17.99 -3.25
CA LEU A 41 1.38 -17.98 -2.16
C LEU A 41 2.82 -17.82 -2.69
N MET A 42 3.14 -18.42 -3.83
CA MET A 42 4.45 -18.24 -4.49
C MET A 42 4.62 -16.80 -4.98
N ALA A 43 3.62 -16.25 -5.68
CA ALA A 43 3.66 -14.87 -6.17
C ALA A 43 3.84 -13.85 -5.03
N VAL A 44 3.16 -14.05 -3.89
CA VAL A 44 3.32 -13.20 -2.70
C VAL A 44 4.72 -13.31 -2.10
N ALA A 45 5.34 -14.49 -2.15
CA ALA A 45 6.69 -14.69 -1.61
C ALA A 45 7.78 -14.06 -2.51
N GLU A 46 7.58 -14.08 -3.84
CA GLU A 46 8.50 -13.52 -4.81
C GLU A 46 8.41 -11.98 -4.89
N ASP A 47 7.20 -11.45 -4.99
CA ASP A 47 6.93 -10.01 -5.15
C ASP A 47 5.67 -9.62 -4.36
N PRO A 48 5.81 -9.25 -3.07
CA PRO A 48 4.69 -8.96 -2.19
C PRO A 48 3.79 -7.84 -2.74
N PRO A 49 2.49 -8.10 -2.98
CA PRO A 49 1.56 -7.10 -3.48
C PRO A 49 1.11 -6.12 -2.38
N ASP A 50 0.57 -4.98 -2.80
CA ASP A 50 -0.05 -4.01 -1.90
C ASP A 50 -1.46 -4.40 -1.48
N VAL A 51 -2.15 -5.22 -2.31
CA VAL A 51 -3.47 -5.79 -2.03
C VAL A 51 -3.67 -7.05 -2.87
N ILE A 52 -4.45 -7.98 -2.35
CA ILE A 52 -4.82 -9.22 -3.03
C ILE A 52 -6.33 -9.22 -3.27
N VAL A 53 -6.74 -9.47 -4.51
CA VAL A 53 -8.12 -9.80 -4.88
C VAL A 53 -8.17 -11.31 -5.07
N LEU A 54 -8.93 -12.01 -4.23
CA LEU A 54 -8.83 -13.46 -4.06
C LEU A 54 -10.19 -14.12 -4.19
N ASP A 55 -10.35 -15.01 -5.16
CA ASP A 55 -11.55 -15.83 -5.23
C ASP A 55 -11.62 -16.83 -4.07
N TRP A 56 -12.81 -16.99 -3.52
CA TRP A 56 -13.08 -17.92 -2.44
C TRP A 56 -12.99 -19.39 -2.88
N MET A 57 -13.60 -19.67 -4.04
CA MET A 57 -13.82 -21.04 -4.52
C MET A 57 -12.80 -21.38 -5.60
N MET A 58 -11.67 -21.92 -5.21
CA MET A 58 -10.65 -22.40 -6.12
C MET A 58 -10.35 -23.90 -5.87
N PRO A 59 -9.94 -24.66 -6.91
CA PRO A 59 -9.56 -26.04 -6.76
C PRO A 59 -8.27 -26.19 -5.94
N ARG A 60 -8.10 -27.32 -5.29
CA ARG A 60 -6.96 -27.70 -4.45
C ARG A 60 -6.84 -26.85 -3.18
N LEU A 61 -6.34 -25.64 -3.25
CA LEU A 61 -6.19 -24.74 -2.12
C LEU A 61 -7.20 -23.60 -2.23
N SER A 62 -8.23 -23.59 -1.37
CA SER A 62 -9.29 -22.57 -1.38
C SER A 62 -8.75 -21.18 -1.00
N GLY A 63 -9.43 -20.12 -1.46
CA GLY A 63 -9.07 -18.75 -1.10
C GLY A 63 -9.08 -18.47 0.40
N ILE A 64 -9.99 -19.12 1.14
CA ILE A 64 -10.01 -19.04 2.61
C ILE A 64 -8.69 -19.54 3.20
N GLU A 65 -8.22 -20.68 2.74
CA GLU A 65 -7.00 -21.28 3.26
C GLU A 65 -5.76 -20.44 2.89
N VAL A 66 -5.73 -19.89 1.67
CA VAL A 66 -4.70 -18.92 1.26
C VAL A 66 -4.71 -17.70 2.18
N CYS A 67 -5.88 -17.09 2.40
CA CYS A 67 -6.03 -15.93 3.27
C CYS A 67 -5.53 -16.25 4.69
N ARG A 68 -5.94 -17.38 5.26
CA ARG A 68 -5.51 -17.82 6.59
C ARG A 68 -3.99 -17.96 6.69
N GLN A 69 -3.34 -18.58 5.69
CA GLN A 69 -1.89 -18.74 5.67
C GLN A 69 -1.16 -17.39 5.56
N LEU A 70 -1.67 -16.46 4.76
CA LEU A 70 -1.13 -15.12 4.65
C LEU A 70 -1.23 -14.34 5.96
N LYS A 71 -2.37 -14.45 6.67
CA LYS A 71 -2.62 -13.69 7.90
C LYS A 71 -1.88 -14.23 9.14
N ILE A 72 -1.46 -15.48 9.13
CA ILE A 72 -0.65 -16.08 10.20
C ILE A 72 0.82 -15.63 10.11
N ARG A 73 1.36 -15.44 8.91
CA ARG A 73 2.77 -15.10 8.70
C ARG A 73 3.03 -13.62 8.97
N GLN A 74 4.07 -13.32 9.74
CA GLN A 74 4.40 -11.95 10.13
C GLN A 74 4.70 -11.05 8.91
N GLU A 75 5.30 -11.60 7.86
CA GLU A 75 5.71 -10.90 6.64
C GLU A 75 4.52 -10.50 5.76
N THR A 76 3.43 -11.27 5.79
CA THR A 76 2.30 -11.09 4.84
C THR A 76 0.98 -10.71 5.51
N ARG A 77 0.85 -10.80 6.84
CA ARG A 77 -0.40 -10.54 7.55
C ARG A 77 -0.97 -9.14 7.36
N GLU A 78 -0.10 -8.16 7.07
CA GLU A 78 -0.48 -6.76 6.84
C GLU A 78 -0.96 -6.49 5.40
N ILE A 79 -0.81 -7.47 4.48
CA ILE A 79 -1.30 -7.33 3.11
C ILE A 79 -2.83 -7.46 3.13
N PRO A 80 -3.59 -6.44 2.68
CA PRO A 80 -5.04 -6.52 2.62
C PRO A 80 -5.50 -7.56 1.61
N VAL A 81 -6.55 -8.29 2.00
CA VAL A 81 -7.19 -9.30 1.16
C VAL A 81 -8.65 -8.93 0.96
N ILE A 82 -9.07 -8.75 -0.29
CA ILE A 82 -10.46 -8.61 -0.72
C ILE A 82 -10.92 -9.98 -1.24
N MET A 83 -11.84 -10.62 -0.51
CA MET A 83 -12.40 -11.91 -0.91
C MET A 83 -13.54 -11.72 -1.90
N LEU A 84 -13.52 -12.48 -3.01
CA LEU A 84 -14.64 -12.59 -3.94
C LEU A 84 -15.37 -13.91 -3.69
N SER A 85 -16.70 -13.90 -3.52
CA SER A 85 -17.47 -15.11 -3.26
C SER A 85 -18.83 -15.13 -3.95
N ALA A 86 -19.22 -16.28 -4.46
CA ALA A 86 -20.58 -16.54 -4.96
C ALA A 86 -21.61 -16.71 -3.82
N ARG A 87 -21.18 -16.83 -2.57
CA ARG A 87 -22.04 -17.11 -1.42
C ARG A 87 -22.46 -15.83 -0.71
N SER A 88 -23.76 -15.61 -0.65
CA SER A 88 -24.38 -14.45 0.00
C SER A 88 -24.85 -14.72 1.43
N GLU A 89 -24.72 -15.96 1.93
CA GLU A 89 -25.19 -16.31 3.26
C GLU A 89 -24.36 -15.61 4.35
N GLU A 90 -25.05 -15.11 5.36
CA GLU A 90 -24.45 -14.34 6.46
C GLU A 90 -23.36 -15.14 7.20
N VAL A 91 -23.53 -16.45 7.30
CA VAL A 91 -22.56 -17.39 7.91
C VAL A 91 -21.23 -17.44 7.13
N ASP A 92 -21.28 -17.37 5.79
CA ASP A 92 -20.08 -17.39 4.97
C ASP A 92 -19.32 -16.06 5.03
N LYS A 93 -20.05 -14.93 5.14
CA LYS A 93 -19.44 -13.61 5.38
C LYS A 93 -18.72 -13.54 6.73
N VAL A 94 -19.32 -14.09 7.79
CA VAL A 94 -18.70 -14.15 9.12
C VAL A 94 -17.46 -15.02 9.08
N ARG A 95 -17.51 -16.20 8.47
CA ARG A 95 -16.33 -17.07 8.28
C ARG A 95 -15.22 -16.38 7.48
N GLY A 96 -15.55 -15.65 6.42
CA GLY A 96 -14.57 -14.90 5.63
C GLY A 96 -13.86 -13.84 6.46
N LEU A 97 -14.58 -13.10 7.30
CA LEU A 97 -14.00 -12.10 8.21
C LEU A 97 -13.22 -12.74 9.37
N GLU A 98 -13.68 -13.87 9.91
CA GLU A 98 -12.95 -14.64 10.94
C GLU A 98 -11.62 -15.19 10.45
N THR A 99 -11.47 -15.43 9.13
CA THR A 99 -10.18 -15.83 8.53
C THR A 99 -9.19 -14.69 8.36
N GLY A 100 -9.61 -13.45 8.67
CA GLY A 100 -8.76 -12.26 8.64
C GLY A 100 -8.79 -11.50 7.31
N ALA A 101 -9.75 -11.80 6.40
CA ALA A 101 -9.95 -10.98 5.20
C ALA A 101 -10.34 -9.53 5.59
N ASP A 102 -9.83 -8.55 4.85
CA ASP A 102 -10.04 -7.12 5.14
C ASP A 102 -11.31 -6.57 4.50
N ASP A 103 -11.79 -7.22 3.45
CA ASP A 103 -13.05 -6.89 2.78
C ASP A 103 -13.64 -8.13 2.08
N TYR A 104 -14.92 -8.04 1.73
CA TYR A 104 -15.68 -9.12 1.15
C TYR A 104 -16.64 -8.62 0.08
N VAL A 105 -16.61 -9.23 -1.12
CA VAL A 105 -17.46 -8.85 -2.25
C VAL A 105 -18.22 -10.08 -2.75
N VAL A 106 -19.53 -9.94 -2.88
CA VAL A 106 -20.41 -11.04 -3.34
C VAL A 106 -20.56 -10.99 -4.84
N LYS A 107 -20.32 -12.13 -5.52
CA LYS A 107 -20.60 -12.32 -6.96
C LYS A 107 -22.13 -12.50 -7.16
N PRO A 108 -22.76 -11.87 -8.18
CA PRO A 108 -22.19 -10.94 -9.12
C PRO A 108 -22.01 -9.53 -8.51
N TYR A 109 -20.86 -8.91 -8.76
CA TYR A 109 -20.54 -7.55 -8.33
C TYR A 109 -20.33 -6.62 -9.53
N SER A 110 -20.49 -5.33 -9.30
CA SER A 110 -20.09 -4.34 -10.29
C SER A 110 -18.58 -4.08 -10.21
N VAL A 111 -17.94 -3.90 -11.37
CA VAL A 111 -16.52 -3.51 -11.43
C VAL A 111 -16.30 -2.21 -10.63
N THR A 112 -17.21 -1.26 -10.73
CA THR A 112 -17.16 0.01 -9.99
C THR A 112 -17.13 -0.19 -8.47
N GLU A 113 -17.91 -1.14 -7.94
CA GLU A 113 -17.90 -1.49 -6.51
C GLU A 113 -16.55 -2.07 -6.10
N LEU A 114 -16.05 -3.05 -6.84
CA LEU A 114 -14.76 -3.67 -6.55
C LEU A 114 -13.63 -2.65 -6.59
N MET A 115 -13.61 -1.77 -7.61
CA MET A 115 -12.60 -0.72 -7.72
C MET A 115 -12.67 0.31 -6.57
N ALA A 116 -13.87 0.63 -6.09
CA ALA A 116 -14.02 1.50 -4.91
C ALA A 116 -13.45 0.84 -3.64
N ARG A 117 -13.67 -0.46 -3.44
CA ARG A 117 -13.12 -1.23 -2.33
C ARG A 117 -11.62 -1.40 -2.44
N LEU A 118 -11.11 -1.68 -3.64
CA LEU A 118 -9.68 -1.76 -3.93
C LEU A 118 -8.97 -0.46 -3.56
N ARG A 119 -9.50 0.69 -4.00
CA ARG A 119 -8.98 2.01 -3.62
C ARG A 119 -9.01 2.23 -2.10
N ALA A 120 -10.06 1.77 -1.41
CA ALA A 120 -10.17 1.88 0.04
C ALA A 120 -9.09 1.07 0.78
N GLN A 121 -8.76 -0.14 0.32
CA GLN A 121 -7.70 -0.96 0.91
C GLN A 121 -6.32 -0.38 0.58
N LEU A 122 -6.08 0.02 -0.67
CA LEU A 122 -4.83 0.65 -1.07
C LEU A 122 -4.54 1.94 -0.28
N ARG A 123 -5.55 2.76 0.03
CA ARG A 123 -5.38 3.93 0.91
C ARG A 123 -4.85 3.57 2.29
N ARG A 124 -5.21 2.40 2.83
CA ARG A 124 -4.69 1.94 4.14
C ARG A 124 -3.23 1.55 4.09
N VAL A 125 -2.80 0.94 2.97
CA VAL A 125 -1.43 0.41 2.80
C VAL A 125 -0.49 1.45 2.20
N ARG A 126 -0.99 2.24 1.25
CA ARG A 126 -0.26 3.32 0.58
C ARG A 126 -1.10 4.60 0.51
N PRO A 127 -1.31 5.30 1.61
CA PRO A 127 -2.13 6.52 1.62
C PRO A 127 -1.68 7.54 0.57
N ALA A 128 -0.38 7.64 0.35
CA ALA A 128 0.23 8.61 -0.56
C ALA A 128 0.13 8.28 -2.06
N THR A 129 -0.34 7.09 -2.43
CA THR A 129 -0.41 6.66 -3.85
C THR A 129 -1.83 6.60 -4.40
N VAL A 130 -2.85 6.80 -3.59
CA VAL A 130 -4.27 6.63 -3.95
C VAL A 130 -5.05 7.91 -3.69
N GLY A 131 -4.64 9.02 -4.33
CA GLY A 131 -5.41 10.27 -4.37
C GLY A 131 -5.77 10.85 -3.00
N GLN A 132 -4.97 10.63 -1.96
CA GLN A 132 -5.24 11.14 -0.63
C GLN A 132 -4.40 12.39 -0.33
N MET A 133 -5.09 13.45 0.12
CA MET A 133 -4.41 14.56 0.77
C MET A 133 -4.01 14.14 2.18
N LEU A 134 -2.69 14.06 2.44
CA LEU A 134 -2.15 13.88 3.78
C LEU A 134 -2.00 15.26 4.43
N THR A 135 -2.47 15.40 5.66
CA THR A 135 -2.36 16.63 6.41
C THR A 135 -1.66 16.38 7.75
N TYR A 136 -0.67 17.17 8.05
CA TYR A 136 0.02 17.16 9.33
C TYR A 136 0.31 18.61 9.73
N GLU A 137 -0.34 19.10 10.79
CA GLU A 137 -0.29 20.50 11.21
C GLU A 137 -0.56 21.47 10.06
N ASP A 138 0.43 22.26 9.68
CA ASP A 138 0.40 23.28 8.61
C ASP A 138 0.84 22.72 7.24
N ILE A 139 1.18 21.42 7.15
CA ILE A 139 1.65 20.75 5.94
C ILE A 139 0.53 19.96 5.31
N VAL A 140 0.30 20.18 4.02
CA VAL A 140 -0.63 19.40 3.20
C VAL A 140 0.13 18.81 2.02
N LEU A 141 0.06 17.48 1.86
CA LEU A 141 0.65 16.75 0.76
C LEU A 141 -0.48 16.13 -0.07
N ASP A 142 -0.54 16.49 -1.32
CA ASP A 142 -1.42 15.92 -2.34
C ASP A 142 -0.62 14.92 -3.17
N ALA A 143 -0.92 13.63 -2.95
CA ALA A 143 -0.21 12.55 -3.62
C ALA A 143 -0.61 12.39 -5.09
N GLU A 144 -1.82 12.82 -5.47
CA GLU A 144 -2.32 12.75 -6.85
C GLU A 144 -1.63 13.79 -7.74
N THR A 145 -1.56 15.04 -7.26
CA THR A 145 -0.94 16.12 -8.01
C THR A 145 0.55 16.31 -7.71
N HIS A 146 1.14 15.50 -6.82
CA HIS A 146 2.53 15.61 -6.36
C HIS A 146 2.86 17.01 -5.80
N ARG A 147 1.90 17.65 -5.14
CA ARG A 147 2.06 18.97 -4.56
C ARG A 147 2.16 18.90 -3.04
N VAL A 148 3.00 19.74 -2.51
CA VAL A 148 3.11 19.96 -1.06
C VAL A 148 2.95 21.44 -0.78
N THR A 149 2.16 21.75 0.23
CA THR A 149 2.03 23.12 0.74
C THR A 149 2.31 23.13 2.22
N ARG A 150 2.84 24.24 2.72
CA ARG A 150 2.98 24.56 4.14
C ARG A 150 2.40 25.93 4.39
N ASN A 151 1.48 26.07 5.35
CA ASN A 151 0.72 27.33 5.58
C ASN A 151 0.09 27.88 4.28
N GLY A 152 -0.38 26.99 3.38
CA GLY A 152 -0.92 27.37 2.08
C GLY A 152 0.10 27.76 0.99
N ALA A 153 1.38 27.91 1.33
CA ALA A 153 2.44 28.22 0.39
C ALA A 153 3.03 26.93 -0.23
N SER A 154 3.20 26.91 -1.56
CA SER A 154 3.72 25.74 -2.26
C SER A 154 5.19 25.47 -1.93
N LEU A 155 5.51 24.22 -1.61
CA LEU A 155 6.87 23.73 -1.38
C LEU A 155 7.34 22.92 -2.59
N LYS A 156 8.57 23.17 -3.02
CA LYS A 156 9.24 22.37 -4.06
C LYS A 156 10.07 21.29 -3.39
N LEU A 157 9.63 20.03 -3.51
CA LEU A 157 10.37 18.87 -3.06
C LEU A 157 10.88 18.07 -4.27
N GLY A 158 12.06 17.47 -4.13
CA GLY A 158 12.52 16.43 -5.05
C GLY A 158 11.69 15.15 -4.89
N PRO A 159 11.73 14.23 -5.88
CA PRO A 159 10.95 12.98 -5.82
C PRO A 159 11.22 12.13 -4.57
N THR A 160 12.45 12.14 -4.08
CA THR A 160 12.86 11.38 -2.88
C THR A 160 12.38 12.05 -1.60
N GLU A 161 12.52 13.38 -1.49
CA GLU A 161 12.01 14.16 -0.36
C GLU A 161 10.48 14.07 -0.26
N PHE A 162 9.79 14.07 -1.41
CA PHE A 162 8.34 13.88 -1.45
C PHE A 162 7.95 12.52 -0.88
N ARG A 163 8.62 11.42 -1.29
CA ARG A 163 8.35 10.07 -0.76
C ARG A 163 8.68 9.93 0.72
N LEU A 164 9.75 10.57 1.20
CA LEU A 164 10.10 10.62 2.63
C LEU A 164 9.00 11.32 3.42
N LEU A 165 8.58 12.51 2.99
CA LEU A 165 7.53 13.26 3.67
C LEU A 165 6.22 12.46 3.68
N SER A 166 5.83 11.89 2.57
CA SER A 166 4.67 11.01 2.44
C SER A 166 4.73 9.84 3.45
N THR A 167 5.87 9.15 3.51
CA THR A 167 6.09 8.05 4.47
C THR A 167 5.94 8.49 5.92
N PHE A 168 6.45 9.65 6.27
CA PHE A 168 6.31 10.20 7.62
C PHE A 168 4.87 10.62 7.92
N MET A 169 4.17 11.25 6.97
CA MET A 169 2.80 11.72 7.12
C MET A 169 1.76 10.58 7.14
N GLU A 170 2.09 9.41 6.60
CA GLU A 170 1.24 8.21 6.72
C GLU A 170 1.05 7.78 8.18
N LYS A 171 2.07 7.91 9.00
CA LYS A 171 2.06 7.52 10.42
C LYS A 171 2.85 8.54 11.25
N PRO A 172 2.28 9.73 11.54
CA PRO A 172 2.91 10.71 12.40
C PRO A 172 3.26 10.12 13.78
N GLY A 173 4.38 10.56 14.33
CA GLY A 173 4.90 10.04 15.61
C GLY A 173 5.66 8.72 15.53
N ARG A 174 5.45 7.92 14.47
CA ARG A 174 6.19 6.66 14.30
C ARG A 174 7.66 6.93 14.01
N VAL A 175 8.53 6.24 14.77
CA VAL A 175 9.97 6.23 14.48
C VAL A 175 10.27 5.21 13.39
N TRP A 176 10.87 5.67 12.30
CA TRP A 176 11.31 4.86 11.17
C TRP A 176 12.82 4.69 11.24
N SER A 177 13.32 3.46 11.21
CA SER A 177 14.76 3.22 11.09
C SER A 177 15.27 3.64 9.71
N ARG A 178 16.60 3.82 9.57
CA ARG A 178 17.22 4.15 8.28
C ARG A 178 16.99 3.06 7.24
N ASP A 179 17.09 1.80 7.65
CA ASP A 179 16.84 0.65 6.77
C ASP A 179 15.38 0.61 6.30
N GLN A 180 14.42 0.81 7.21
CA GLN A 180 13.00 0.90 6.86
C GLN A 180 12.70 2.05 5.90
N LEU A 181 13.32 3.21 6.10
CA LEU A 181 13.17 4.35 5.17
C LEU A 181 13.83 4.06 3.82
N LEU A 182 14.98 3.39 3.83
CA LEU A 182 15.67 2.99 2.61
C LEU A 182 14.78 2.06 1.78
N ASP A 183 14.32 0.97 2.37
CA ASP A 183 13.45 -0.02 1.71
C ASP A 183 12.18 0.63 1.14
N ARG A 184 11.56 1.52 1.92
CA ARG A 184 10.27 2.10 1.56
C ARG A 184 10.38 3.21 0.49
N VAL A 185 11.45 3.98 0.50
CA VAL A 185 11.63 5.15 -0.37
C VAL A 185 12.42 4.83 -1.62
N TRP A 186 13.40 3.93 -1.55
CA TRP A 186 14.25 3.55 -2.68
C TRP A 186 13.93 2.17 -3.25
N GLY A 187 13.31 1.29 -2.45
CA GLY A 187 13.03 -0.10 -2.83
C GLY A 187 14.10 -1.07 -2.32
N ARG A 188 13.74 -2.36 -2.25
CA ARG A 188 14.60 -3.41 -1.69
C ARG A 188 15.79 -3.79 -2.56
N ASP A 189 15.71 -3.54 -3.87
CA ASP A 189 16.72 -3.93 -4.84
C ASP A 189 17.79 -2.85 -5.10
N VAL A 190 17.76 -1.75 -4.33
CA VAL A 190 18.69 -0.63 -4.52
C VAL A 190 19.77 -0.68 -3.45
N TYR A 191 20.99 -1.08 -3.86
CA TYR A 191 22.20 -1.04 -3.02
C TYR A 191 22.67 0.40 -2.80
N VAL A 192 22.07 1.09 -1.87
CA VAL A 192 22.44 2.46 -1.47
C VAL A 192 22.76 2.46 0.03
N ASP A 193 23.83 3.17 0.40
CA ASP A 193 24.23 3.31 1.80
C ASP A 193 23.09 4.01 2.60
N THR A 194 22.83 3.53 3.80
CA THR A 194 21.85 4.10 4.74
C THR A 194 22.09 5.58 5.05
N ARG A 195 23.33 6.06 4.90
CA ARG A 195 23.69 7.48 4.99
C ARG A 195 22.99 8.35 3.95
N THR A 196 22.56 7.78 2.84
CA THR A 196 21.77 8.49 1.83
C THR A 196 20.45 8.99 2.42
N VAL A 197 19.85 8.25 3.34
CA VAL A 197 18.65 8.67 4.08
C VAL A 197 18.93 9.98 4.83
N ASP A 198 20.06 10.09 5.52
CA ASP A 198 20.41 11.28 6.32
C ASP A 198 20.53 12.53 5.43
N VAL A 199 21.11 12.37 4.24
CA VAL A 199 21.25 13.48 3.26
C VAL A 199 19.88 13.96 2.79
N HIS A 200 18.98 13.05 2.43
CA HIS A 200 17.65 13.39 1.95
C HIS A 200 16.73 13.91 3.05
N VAL A 201 16.85 13.40 4.28
CA VAL A 201 16.17 13.97 5.45
C VAL A 201 16.65 15.40 5.70
N GLY A 202 17.96 15.66 5.59
CA GLY A 202 18.51 17.01 5.70
C GLY A 202 17.95 17.98 4.63
N ARG A 203 17.83 17.53 3.38
CA ARG A 203 17.21 18.30 2.29
C ARG A 203 15.73 18.55 2.53
N LEU A 204 14.99 17.53 2.99
CA LEU A 204 13.58 17.64 3.35
C LEU A 204 13.38 18.69 4.44
N ARG A 205 14.15 18.64 5.54
CA ARG A 205 14.13 19.64 6.61
C ARG A 205 14.34 21.05 6.09
N LYS A 206 15.38 21.22 5.28
CA LYS A 206 15.69 22.53 4.68
C LYS A 206 14.53 23.04 3.81
N ALA A 207 13.87 22.18 3.05
CA ALA A 207 12.70 22.56 2.25
C ALA A 207 11.50 22.91 3.13
N LEU A 208 11.24 22.12 4.17
CA LEU A 208 10.14 22.36 5.11
C LEU A 208 10.33 23.67 5.91
N THR A 209 11.55 24.00 6.35
CA THR A 209 11.84 25.20 7.15
C THR A 209 12.16 26.43 6.32
N GLY A 210 12.38 26.29 5.01
CA GLY A 210 12.86 27.35 4.12
C GLY A 210 11.94 28.57 3.96
N GLN A 211 10.66 28.44 4.34
CA GLN A 211 9.67 29.54 4.34
C GLN A 211 9.29 29.98 5.77
N GLY A 212 10.07 29.58 6.76
CA GLY A 212 9.77 29.81 8.19
C GLY A 212 8.95 28.62 8.77
N GLY A 213 8.94 28.52 10.08
CA GLY A 213 8.29 27.44 10.82
C GLY A 213 9.29 26.45 11.45
N GLU A 214 8.81 25.70 12.43
CA GLU A 214 9.62 24.71 13.13
C GLU A 214 9.88 23.48 12.25
N ASP A 215 10.98 22.76 12.54
CA ASP A 215 11.30 21.51 11.86
C ASP A 215 10.39 20.38 12.41
N PRO A 216 9.47 19.85 11.61
CA PRO A 216 8.56 18.82 12.09
C PRO A 216 9.20 17.44 12.12
N VAL A 217 10.39 17.27 11.51
CA VAL A 217 11.09 15.98 11.46
C VAL A 217 12.10 15.89 12.58
N ARG A 218 11.83 15.11 13.61
CA ARG A 218 12.76 14.87 14.70
C ARG A 218 13.71 13.70 14.43
N THR A 219 14.91 13.78 14.98
CA THR A 219 15.88 12.67 15.00
C THR A 219 15.78 11.93 16.32
N VAL A 220 15.54 10.61 16.26
CA VAL A 220 15.60 9.74 17.42
C VAL A 220 16.96 9.03 17.41
N ARG A 221 17.87 9.47 18.32
CA ARG A 221 19.25 8.97 18.35
C ARG A 221 19.28 7.45 18.47
N GLY A 222 20.06 6.79 17.62
CA GLY A 222 20.19 5.33 17.59
C GLY A 222 19.01 4.58 16.97
N ALA A 223 17.86 5.24 16.71
CA ALA A 223 16.66 4.59 16.19
C ALA A 223 16.29 5.06 14.76
N GLY A 224 16.38 6.37 14.45
CA GLY A 224 16.04 6.88 13.12
C GLY A 224 15.34 8.24 13.15
N TYR A 225 14.26 8.40 12.40
CA TYR A 225 13.53 9.63 12.20
C TYR A 225 12.03 9.47 12.40
N ALA A 226 11.36 10.54 12.81
CA ALA A 226 9.90 10.60 12.93
C ALA A 226 9.38 12.00 12.57
N LEU A 227 8.12 12.11 12.23
CA LEU A 227 7.38 13.36 12.13
C LEU A 227 6.66 13.60 13.45
N GLY A 228 6.91 14.74 14.10
CA GLY A 228 6.30 15.07 15.40
C GLY A 228 7.18 14.85 16.61
#